data_300f20f8bc6025070ccf5177ebd8ab40
#
_entry.id   300f20f8bc6025070ccf5177ebd8ab40
#
_cell.length_a   1.000
_cell.length_b   1.000
_cell.length_c   1.000
_cell.angle_alpha   90.00
_cell.angle_beta   90.00
_cell.angle_gamma   90.00
#
_symmetry.space_group_name_H-M   'P 1'
#
loop_
_entity.id
_entity.type
_entity.pdbx_description
1 polymer ?
#
loop_
_entity_poly.entity_id
_entity_poly.type
_entity_poly.pdbx_seq_one_letter_code
_entity_poly.pdbx_strand_id
1 'polypeptide(L)'
;MNERKNMLTVVDGETLMDMKLPPTKFCVKTLLPQGISILGGAPKIGKSWLVLDLCVRIAKGEAIWNLSTQKGTTLYLCLEDPLNRIQQRLCMLTDEVPENAYFATMAGTLADGLCEQIRNFVSEHPDTVLVAVDTFQIIRASTTDTSSANDYDDVRKIKQLADELEISILLVHHLRKQGDGDPLNKISGTTGISGAMDAIFVLDKSKRNADTATLVCTGRDIEYREMEMKLSKENCVWTLVSDSLENPQMILPDEMVSLVELMKAQKFFSGTNSEFTELFNSHYGKRLSAKSFKQMMNRWRYSLEEHGVQFTNRRSNGQRLVDISYSFDCDGSAVSDVKILDSKSCVPVVTCAPVSERVALSERFAESTRQQNRTAKFGDRR
;
A
#
# COMPACT_ATOMS: atom_id res chain seq x y z
N MET A 1 36.68 -11.95 -17.20
CA MET A 1 35.30 -11.44 -16.93
C MET A 1 34.91 -11.57 -15.46
N ASN A 2 35.81 -11.34 -14.51
CA ASN A 2 35.56 -11.60 -13.08
C ASN A 2 35.75 -10.38 -12.15
N GLU A 3 36.05 -9.19 -12.70
CA GLU A 3 36.32 -8.00 -11.88
C GLU A 3 35.09 -7.19 -11.45
N ARG A 4 33.92 -7.38 -12.09
CA ARG A 4 32.69 -6.62 -11.74
C ARG A 4 31.97 -7.12 -10.49
N LYS A 5 32.28 -8.29 -9.95
CA LYS A 5 31.62 -8.88 -8.78
C LYS A 5 31.96 -8.21 -7.43
N ASN A 6 33.00 -7.38 -7.37
CA ASN A 6 33.50 -6.80 -6.13
C ASN A 6 33.30 -5.28 -6.01
N MET A 7 32.52 -4.67 -6.93
CA MET A 7 32.22 -3.24 -6.83
C MET A 7 30.82 -3.03 -6.25
N LEU A 8 30.73 -2.13 -5.28
CA LEU A 8 29.44 -1.68 -4.76
C LEU A 8 28.75 -0.80 -5.81
N THR A 9 27.48 -1.03 -6.05
CA THR A 9 26.62 -0.07 -6.77
C THR A 9 26.23 1.02 -5.79
N VAL A 10 26.69 2.24 -6.01
CA VAL A 10 26.45 3.36 -5.12
C VAL A 10 25.80 4.53 -5.88
N VAL A 11 24.95 5.25 -5.19
CA VAL A 11 24.37 6.52 -5.63
C VAL A 11 24.59 7.54 -4.52
N ASP A 12 25.01 8.76 -4.86
CA ASP A 12 25.14 9.82 -3.88
C ASP A 12 23.76 10.35 -3.46
N GLY A 13 23.70 10.97 -2.26
CA GLY A 13 22.42 11.40 -1.68
C GLY A 13 21.71 12.49 -2.49
N GLU A 14 22.45 13.32 -3.22
CA GLU A 14 21.89 14.37 -4.07
C GLU A 14 21.20 13.75 -5.30
N THR A 15 21.91 12.84 -5.98
CA THR A 15 21.37 12.09 -7.12
C THR A 15 20.14 11.28 -6.69
N LEU A 16 20.22 10.54 -5.56
CA LEU A 16 19.11 9.76 -5.04
C LEU A 16 17.85 10.59 -4.76
N MET A 17 18.01 11.81 -4.22
CA MET A 17 16.89 12.73 -3.97
C MET A 17 16.20 13.25 -5.24
N ASP A 18 16.91 13.30 -6.34
CA ASP A 18 16.40 13.76 -7.63
C ASP A 18 15.90 12.59 -8.52
N MET A 19 16.19 11.32 -8.15
CA MET A 19 15.72 10.17 -8.89
C MET A 19 14.20 9.98 -8.73
N LYS A 20 13.54 9.64 -9.83
CA LYS A 20 12.16 9.16 -9.81
C LYS A 20 12.18 7.64 -9.60
N LEU A 21 12.10 7.23 -8.34
CA LEU A 21 11.97 5.81 -7.99
C LEU A 21 10.49 5.43 -7.90
N PRO A 22 10.11 4.20 -8.24
CA PRO A 22 8.72 3.76 -8.09
C PRO A 22 8.32 3.74 -6.60
N PRO A 23 7.05 4.01 -6.26
CA PRO A 23 6.57 3.89 -4.88
C PRO A 23 6.53 2.43 -4.44
N THR A 24 6.43 2.22 -3.14
CA THR A 24 6.09 0.89 -2.59
C THR A 24 4.74 0.45 -3.16
N LYS A 25 4.73 -0.69 -3.86
CA LYS A 25 3.50 -1.29 -4.36
C LYS A 25 2.78 -2.01 -3.22
N PHE A 26 1.45 -2.08 -3.31
CA PHE A 26 0.60 -2.73 -2.31
C PHE A 26 -0.39 -3.67 -2.99
N CYS A 27 -0.47 -4.91 -2.54
CA CYS A 27 -1.59 -5.79 -2.91
C CYS A 27 -2.91 -5.33 -2.30
N VAL A 28 -2.87 -4.87 -1.05
CA VAL A 28 -3.98 -4.17 -0.38
C VAL A 28 -3.44 -2.84 0.10
N LYS A 29 -3.97 -1.75 -0.43
CA LYS A 29 -3.48 -0.38 -0.19
C LYS A 29 -3.36 -0.10 1.31
N THR A 30 -2.22 0.45 1.74
CA THR A 30 -1.89 0.78 3.15
C THR A 30 -1.85 -0.41 4.12
N LEU A 31 -2.02 -1.65 3.64
CA LEU A 31 -2.07 -2.83 4.51
C LEU A 31 -1.06 -3.91 4.09
N LEU A 32 -1.14 -4.44 2.87
CA LEU A 32 -0.27 -5.54 2.40
C LEU A 32 0.71 -5.03 1.34
N PRO A 33 1.96 -4.65 1.73
CA PRO A 33 2.95 -4.15 0.79
C PRO A 33 3.57 -5.28 -0.04
N GLN A 34 4.23 -4.92 -1.14
CA GLN A 34 5.20 -5.75 -1.82
C GLN A 34 6.33 -6.15 -0.86
N GLY A 35 6.94 -7.31 -1.09
CA GLY A 35 7.96 -7.88 -0.22
C GLY A 35 7.43 -9.02 0.62
N ILE A 36 8.03 -9.25 1.79
CA ILE A 36 7.69 -10.39 2.64
C ILE A 36 6.85 -9.94 3.85
N SER A 37 5.72 -10.61 4.05
CA SER A 37 4.83 -10.36 5.18
C SER A 37 4.52 -11.64 5.94
N ILE A 38 4.21 -11.55 7.23
CA ILE A 38 3.84 -12.69 8.06
C ILE A 38 2.50 -12.47 8.75
N LEU A 39 1.61 -13.49 8.70
CA LEU A 39 0.36 -13.55 9.44
C LEU A 39 0.48 -14.56 10.56
N GLY A 40 0.70 -14.07 11.78
CA GLY A 40 0.74 -14.87 13.00
C GLY A 40 -0.63 -15.03 13.64
N GLY A 41 -0.80 -16.12 14.38
CA GLY A 41 -1.99 -16.34 15.19
C GLY A 41 -2.09 -17.78 15.72
N ALA A 42 -2.85 -17.99 16.80
CA ALA A 42 -3.05 -19.31 17.37
C ALA A 42 -3.66 -20.30 16.35
N PRO A 43 -3.48 -21.62 16.51
CA PRO A 43 -4.13 -22.60 15.65
C PRO A 43 -5.66 -22.48 15.69
N LYS A 44 -6.31 -22.66 14.53
CA LYS A 44 -7.78 -22.72 14.37
C LYS A 44 -8.53 -21.42 14.70
N ILE A 45 -7.88 -20.25 14.61
CA ILE A 45 -8.55 -18.95 14.82
C ILE A 45 -9.11 -18.32 13.54
N GLY A 46 -8.89 -18.91 12.38
CA GLY A 46 -9.44 -18.42 11.10
C GLY A 46 -8.43 -17.77 10.16
N LYS A 47 -7.10 -17.96 10.36
CA LYS A 47 -6.05 -17.42 9.47
C LYS A 47 -6.22 -17.88 8.02
N SER A 48 -6.39 -19.20 7.79
CA SER A 48 -6.55 -19.75 6.44
C SER A 48 -7.80 -19.24 5.73
N TRP A 49 -8.88 -18.91 6.46
CA TRP A 49 -10.06 -18.24 5.91
C TRP A 49 -9.74 -16.82 5.48
N LEU A 50 -8.98 -16.09 6.30
CA LEU A 50 -8.54 -14.75 5.98
C LEU A 50 -7.66 -14.71 4.72
N VAL A 51 -6.68 -15.63 4.63
CA VAL A 51 -5.78 -15.71 3.47
C VAL A 51 -6.52 -16.11 2.21
N LEU A 52 -7.47 -17.05 2.30
CA LEU A 52 -8.29 -17.46 1.17
C LEU A 52 -9.14 -16.31 0.63
N ASP A 53 -9.78 -15.53 1.52
CA ASP A 53 -10.57 -14.34 1.14
C ASP A 53 -9.68 -13.26 0.50
N LEU A 54 -8.49 -13.01 1.07
CA LEU A 54 -7.49 -12.10 0.49
C LEU A 54 -7.12 -12.50 -0.95
N CYS A 55 -6.76 -13.77 -1.17
CA CYS A 55 -6.38 -14.26 -2.50
C CYS A 55 -7.51 -14.09 -3.52
N VAL A 56 -8.74 -14.44 -3.17
CA VAL A 56 -9.91 -14.34 -4.06
C VAL A 56 -10.22 -12.87 -4.37
N ARG A 57 -10.26 -11.99 -3.37
CA ARG A 57 -10.57 -10.57 -3.58
C ARG A 57 -9.50 -9.83 -4.37
N ILE A 58 -8.22 -10.10 -4.09
CA ILE A 58 -7.10 -9.53 -4.86
C ILE A 58 -7.19 -9.99 -6.32
N ALA A 59 -7.44 -11.28 -6.57
CA ALA A 59 -7.59 -11.80 -7.91
C ALA A 59 -8.77 -11.16 -8.68
N LYS A 60 -9.87 -10.87 -8.00
CA LYS A 60 -11.02 -10.13 -8.57
C LYS A 60 -10.75 -8.63 -8.72
N GLY A 61 -9.86 -8.04 -7.91
CA GLY A 61 -9.69 -6.58 -7.76
C GLY A 61 -10.77 -5.95 -6.88
N GLU A 62 -11.41 -6.76 -6.02
CA GLU A 62 -12.41 -6.28 -5.06
C GLU A 62 -11.76 -5.70 -3.81
N ALA A 63 -12.32 -4.60 -3.30
CA ALA A 63 -11.86 -4.00 -2.06
C ALA A 63 -12.04 -4.97 -0.87
N ILE A 64 -11.10 -4.92 0.08
CA ILE A 64 -11.21 -5.61 1.35
C ILE A 64 -11.22 -4.56 2.47
N TRP A 65 -12.20 -4.62 3.38
CA TRP A 65 -12.32 -3.69 4.53
C TRP A 65 -12.23 -2.21 4.12
N ASN A 66 -12.86 -1.83 3.00
CA ASN A 66 -12.81 -0.51 2.37
C ASN A 66 -11.41 -0.10 1.84
N LEU A 67 -10.44 -1.01 1.83
CA LEU A 67 -9.12 -0.79 1.24
C LEU A 67 -9.10 -1.33 -0.19
N SER A 68 -8.62 -0.54 -1.14
CA SER A 68 -8.50 -0.98 -2.54
C SER A 68 -7.43 -2.06 -2.68
N THR A 69 -7.65 -3.00 -3.60
CA THR A 69 -6.70 -4.06 -3.94
C THR A 69 -6.09 -3.82 -5.31
N GLN A 70 -4.85 -4.26 -5.50
CA GLN A 70 -4.25 -4.37 -6.83
C GLN A 70 -4.73 -5.68 -7.46
N LYS A 71 -5.55 -5.58 -8.52
CA LYS A 71 -5.97 -6.77 -9.28
C LYS A 71 -4.76 -7.45 -9.92
N GLY A 72 -4.65 -8.77 -9.78
CA GLY A 72 -3.61 -9.58 -10.41
C GLY A 72 -3.75 -11.05 -10.03
N THR A 73 -2.87 -11.87 -10.56
CA THR A 73 -2.85 -13.31 -10.27
C THR A 73 -2.39 -13.56 -8.82
N THR A 74 -3.06 -14.50 -8.15
CA THR A 74 -2.72 -14.95 -6.80
C THR A 74 -2.42 -16.44 -6.78
N LEU A 75 -1.38 -16.85 -6.04
CA LEU A 75 -1.04 -18.25 -5.77
C LEU A 75 -1.15 -18.51 -4.27
N TYR A 76 -2.02 -19.46 -3.90
CA TYR A 76 -2.13 -19.92 -2.51
C TYR A 76 -1.60 -21.33 -2.35
N LEU A 77 -0.45 -21.48 -1.69
CA LEU A 77 0.12 -22.77 -1.29
C LEU A 77 -0.56 -23.24 0.00
N CYS A 78 -1.61 -24.04 -0.14
CA CYS A 78 -2.45 -24.56 0.96
C CYS A 78 -1.88 -25.90 1.45
N LEU A 79 -0.70 -25.92 2.05
CA LEU A 79 0.08 -27.14 2.28
C LEU A 79 -0.46 -28.01 3.44
N GLU A 80 -1.36 -27.48 4.27
CA GLU A 80 -2.02 -28.23 5.37
C GLU A 80 -3.37 -28.83 4.96
N ASP A 81 -3.93 -28.40 3.83
CA ASP A 81 -5.30 -28.74 3.46
C ASP A 81 -5.36 -29.49 2.12
N PRO A 82 -6.17 -30.55 1.98
CA PRO A 82 -6.41 -31.20 0.70
C PRO A 82 -7.36 -30.37 -0.18
N LEU A 83 -7.30 -30.57 -1.52
CA LEU A 83 -8.09 -29.80 -2.51
C LEU A 83 -9.60 -29.79 -2.22
N ASN A 84 -10.18 -30.92 -1.74
CA ASN A 84 -11.59 -30.96 -1.42
C ASN A 84 -11.99 -30.01 -0.28
N ARG A 85 -11.10 -29.78 0.69
CA ARG A 85 -11.34 -28.81 1.78
C ARG A 85 -11.26 -27.37 1.25
N ILE A 86 -10.31 -27.09 0.38
CA ILE A 86 -10.19 -25.77 -0.26
C ILE A 86 -11.44 -25.50 -1.11
N GLN A 87 -11.90 -26.47 -1.91
CA GLN A 87 -13.13 -26.35 -2.69
C GLN A 87 -14.35 -26.05 -1.80
N GLN A 88 -14.54 -26.80 -0.71
CA GLN A 88 -15.63 -26.55 0.24
C GLN A 88 -15.57 -25.14 0.83
N ARG A 89 -14.36 -24.66 1.20
CA ARG A 89 -14.18 -23.30 1.71
C ARG A 89 -14.50 -22.24 0.66
N LEU A 90 -14.07 -22.43 -0.59
CA LEU A 90 -14.39 -21.53 -1.69
C LEU A 90 -15.90 -21.42 -1.91
N CYS A 91 -16.61 -22.54 -1.94
CA CYS A 91 -18.09 -22.57 -2.06
C CYS A 91 -18.81 -21.88 -0.89
N MET A 92 -18.19 -21.80 0.31
CA MET A 92 -18.76 -21.06 1.44
C MET A 92 -18.44 -19.56 1.35
N LEU A 93 -17.30 -19.21 0.78
CA LEU A 93 -16.76 -17.84 0.77
C LEU A 93 -17.36 -17.01 -0.35
N THR A 94 -17.59 -17.59 -1.53
CA THR A 94 -18.02 -16.86 -2.72
C THR A 94 -18.75 -17.76 -3.71
N ASP A 95 -19.70 -17.20 -4.48
CA ASP A 95 -20.40 -17.90 -5.56
C ASP A 95 -19.53 -18.02 -6.82
N GLU A 96 -18.52 -17.16 -6.97
CA GLU A 96 -17.66 -17.08 -8.14
C GLU A 96 -16.18 -16.93 -7.75
N VAL A 97 -15.32 -17.80 -8.26
CA VAL A 97 -13.87 -17.74 -8.10
C VAL A 97 -13.24 -17.35 -9.44
N PRO A 98 -12.38 -16.33 -9.50
CA PRO A 98 -11.77 -15.92 -10.75
C PRO A 98 -10.69 -16.90 -11.20
N GLU A 99 -10.47 -16.99 -12.53
CA GLU A 99 -9.49 -17.92 -13.13
C GLU A 99 -8.03 -17.62 -12.73
N ASN A 100 -7.73 -16.39 -12.33
CA ASN A 100 -6.41 -15.95 -11.88
C ASN A 100 -6.15 -16.16 -10.37
N ALA A 101 -6.99 -16.92 -9.67
CA ALA A 101 -6.73 -17.40 -8.31
C ALA A 101 -6.31 -18.89 -8.35
N TYR A 102 -5.04 -19.16 -8.06
CA TYR A 102 -4.44 -20.51 -8.15
C TYR A 102 -4.21 -21.11 -6.76
N PHE A 103 -4.36 -22.44 -6.66
CA PHE A 103 -4.23 -23.18 -5.41
C PHE A 103 -3.34 -24.41 -5.61
N ALA A 104 -2.36 -24.61 -4.72
CA ALA A 104 -1.50 -25.79 -4.71
C ALA A 104 -1.46 -26.40 -3.30
N THR A 105 -1.60 -27.72 -3.20
CA THR A 105 -1.56 -28.47 -1.94
C THR A 105 -0.24 -29.19 -1.71
N MET A 106 0.67 -29.08 -2.65
CA MET A 106 2.04 -29.60 -2.56
C MET A 106 3.03 -28.59 -3.15
N ALA A 107 4.16 -28.44 -2.50
CA ALA A 107 5.28 -27.64 -2.96
C ALA A 107 6.58 -28.24 -2.39
N GLY A 108 7.72 -27.89 -2.98
CA GLY A 108 9.03 -28.16 -2.41
C GLY A 108 9.29 -27.34 -1.14
N THR A 109 10.39 -27.65 -0.46
CA THR A 109 10.90 -26.82 0.64
C THR A 109 11.88 -25.76 0.10
N LEU A 110 12.32 -24.84 0.97
CA LEU A 110 13.36 -23.85 0.64
C LEU A 110 14.73 -24.51 0.33
N ALA A 111 14.94 -25.76 0.73
CA ALA A 111 16.09 -26.56 0.34
C ALA A 111 15.83 -27.37 -0.94
N ASP A 112 14.59 -27.58 -1.31
CA ASP A 112 14.17 -28.50 -2.37
C ASP A 112 13.28 -27.78 -3.42
N GLY A 113 13.80 -26.72 -4.01
CA GLY A 113 13.28 -26.11 -5.23
C GLY A 113 12.05 -25.22 -5.11
N LEU A 114 11.55 -24.89 -3.92
CA LEU A 114 10.37 -24.00 -3.76
C LEU A 114 10.54 -22.67 -4.48
N CYS A 115 11.70 -22.03 -4.29
CA CYS A 115 11.96 -20.72 -4.93
C CYS A 115 11.88 -20.81 -6.46
N GLU A 116 12.36 -21.91 -7.03
CA GLU A 116 12.29 -22.13 -8.48
C GLU A 116 10.88 -22.41 -8.96
N GLN A 117 10.09 -23.18 -8.19
CA GLN A 117 8.68 -23.41 -8.48
C GLN A 117 7.89 -22.09 -8.51
N ILE A 118 8.15 -21.16 -7.57
CA ILE A 118 7.51 -19.85 -7.55
C ILE A 118 7.98 -19.00 -8.75
N ARG A 119 9.28 -18.99 -9.10
CA ARG A 119 9.78 -18.27 -10.29
C ARG A 119 9.11 -18.76 -11.56
N ASN A 120 9.01 -20.06 -11.74
CA ASN A 120 8.37 -20.68 -12.91
C ASN A 120 6.90 -20.27 -12.99
N PHE A 121 6.17 -20.34 -11.86
CA PHE A 121 4.77 -19.91 -11.80
C PHE A 121 4.62 -18.42 -12.19
N VAL A 122 5.43 -17.52 -11.62
CA VAL A 122 5.40 -16.09 -11.95
C VAL A 122 5.81 -15.81 -13.40
N SER A 123 6.74 -16.60 -13.96
CA SER A 123 7.09 -16.51 -15.38
C SER A 123 5.94 -16.88 -16.32
N GLU A 124 5.11 -17.86 -15.92
CA GLU A 124 3.89 -18.26 -16.63
C GLU A 124 2.73 -17.28 -16.40
N HIS A 125 2.72 -16.58 -15.26
CA HIS A 125 1.71 -15.62 -14.83
C HIS A 125 2.35 -14.29 -14.44
N PRO A 126 2.80 -13.46 -15.40
CA PRO A 126 3.58 -12.24 -15.13
C PRO A 126 2.80 -11.13 -14.41
N ASP A 127 1.48 -11.25 -14.33
CA ASP A 127 0.59 -10.38 -13.55
C ASP A 127 0.41 -10.85 -12.09
N THR A 128 1.23 -11.79 -11.62
CA THR A 128 1.18 -12.27 -10.23
C THR A 128 1.52 -11.14 -9.27
N VAL A 129 0.65 -10.91 -8.28
CA VAL A 129 0.83 -9.88 -7.25
C VAL A 129 0.99 -10.46 -5.84
N LEU A 130 0.45 -11.67 -5.59
CA LEU A 130 0.48 -12.30 -4.28
C LEU A 130 0.79 -13.79 -4.37
N VAL A 131 1.75 -14.24 -3.55
CA VAL A 131 1.96 -15.65 -3.20
C VAL A 131 1.72 -15.80 -1.70
N ALA A 132 0.72 -16.58 -1.31
CA ALA A 132 0.44 -16.90 0.09
C ALA A 132 0.88 -18.33 0.42
N VAL A 133 1.49 -18.54 1.58
CA VAL A 133 2.02 -19.84 2.02
C VAL A 133 1.42 -20.22 3.38
N ASP A 134 0.66 -21.30 3.43
CA ASP A 134 0.03 -21.83 4.65
C ASP A 134 0.46 -23.30 4.86
N THR A 135 1.49 -23.57 5.70
CA THR A 135 2.17 -22.65 6.62
C THR A 135 3.67 -22.57 6.32
N PHE A 136 4.29 -21.49 6.83
CA PHE A 136 5.75 -21.28 6.75
C PHE A 136 6.53 -22.48 7.30
N GLN A 137 6.03 -23.13 8.35
CA GLN A 137 6.71 -24.26 8.99
C GLN A 137 6.95 -25.45 8.01
N ILE A 138 6.06 -25.67 7.04
CA ILE A 138 6.16 -26.81 6.08
C ILE A 138 7.25 -26.55 5.04
N ILE A 139 7.45 -25.33 4.63
CA ILE A 139 8.42 -24.98 3.56
C ILE A 139 9.84 -24.76 4.05
N ARG A 140 10.10 -24.80 5.36
CA ARG A 140 11.44 -24.57 5.93
C ARG A 140 12.45 -25.62 5.42
N ALA A 141 13.69 -25.18 5.24
CA ALA A 141 14.77 -26.03 4.71
C ALA A 141 15.19 -27.14 5.68
N SER A 142 15.00 -26.92 6.99
CA SER A 142 15.35 -27.91 8.04
C SER A 142 14.23 -27.99 9.07
N THR A 143 13.77 -29.22 9.35
CA THR A 143 12.78 -29.52 10.38
C THR A 143 13.39 -29.90 11.73
N THR A 144 14.69 -30.21 11.77
CA THR A 144 15.37 -30.77 12.95
C THR A 144 16.13 -29.74 13.78
N ASP A 145 16.59 -28.66 13.16
CA ASP A 145 17.37 -27.61 13.83
C ASP A 145 16.52 -26.32 13.95
N THR A 146 16.04 -26.02 15.15
CA THR A 146 15.27 -24.81 15.47
C THR A 146 16.17 -23.64 15.88
N SER A 147 17.39 -23.54 15.31
CA SER A 147 18.27 -22.42 15.59
C SER A 147 17.78 -21.15 14.93
N SER A 148 17.87 -20.03 15.63
CA SER A 148 17.48 -18.70 15.12
C SER A 148 18.25 -18.28 13.85
N ALA A 149 19.42 -18.84 13.62
CA ALA A 149 20.21 -18.60 12.41
C ALA A 149 19.54 -19.19 11.16
N ASN A 150 19.02 -20.42 11.24
CA ASN A 150 18.32 -21.08 10.14
C ASN A 150 17.00 -20.38 9.81
N ASP A 151 16.28 -19.88 10.83
CA ASP A 151 15.05 -19.11 10.64
C ASP A 151 15.31 -17.82 9.83
N TYR A 152 16.42 -17.15 10.13
CA TYR A 152 16.80 -15.92 9.41
C TYR A 152 17.21 -16.21 7.95
N ASP A 153 17.97 -17.28 7.69
CA ASP A 153 18.38 -17.65 6.34
C ASP A 153 17.20 -18.06 5.46
N ASP A 154 16.22 -18.79 6.01
CA ASP A 154 15.00 -19.17 5.30
C ASP A 154 14.18 -17.92 4.91
N VAL A 155 13.98 -17.00 5.85
CA VAL A 155 13.27 -15.74 5.61
C VAL A 155 14.02 -14.88 4.59
N ARG A 156 15.35 -14.81 4.67
CA ARG A 156 16.18 -14.04 3.73
C ARG A 156 16.04 -14.55 2.28
N LYS A 157 15.98 -15.87 2.07
CA LYS A 157 15.76 -16.45 0.74
C LYS A 157 14.42 -16.04 0.16
N ILE A 158 13.36 -16.09 0.97
CA ILE A 158 12.00 -15.70 0.54
C ILE A 158 11.94 -14.20 0.27
N LYS A 159 12.60 -13.38 1.11
CA LYS A 159 12.68 -11.93 0.88
C LYS A 159 13.37 -11.61 -0.44
N GLN A 160 14.52 -12.24 -0.71
CA GLN A 160 15.22 -12.04 -1.98
C GLN A 160 14.35 -12.43 -3.17
N LEU A 161 13.57 -13.51 -3.05
CA LEU A 161 12.63 -13.93 -4.09
C LEU A 161 11.49 -12.91 -4.29
N ALA A 162 10.90 -12.38 -3.21
CA ALA A 162 9.86 -11.37 -3.29
C ALA A 162 10.35 -10.06 -3.93
N ASP A 163 11.58 -9.64 -3.55
CA ASP A 163 12.22 -8.43 -4.10
C ASP A 163 12.59 -8.63 -5.59
N GLU A 164 13.10 -9.82 -5.96
CA GLU A 164 13.46 -10.18 -7.35
C GLU A 164 12.25 -10.20 -8.28
N LEU A 165 11.12 -10.75 -7.81
CA LEU A 165 9.91 -10.91 -8.61
C LEU A 165 8.95 -9.72 -8.48
N GLU A 166 9.27 -8.74 -7.63
CA GLU A 166 8.43 -7.58 -7.33
C GLU A 166 6.99 -7.93 -6.89
N ILE A 167 6.81 -9.00 -6.11
CA ILE A 167 5.53 -9.50 -5.62
C ILE A 167 5.43 -9.41 -4.09
N SER A 168 4.21 -9.57 -3.56
CA SER A 168 4.00 -9.81 -2.13
C SER A 168 4.04 -11.30 -1.83
N ILE A 169 4.79 -11.70 -0.79
CA ILE A 169 4.77 -13.07 -0.26
C ILE A 169 4.25 -13.02 1.18
N LEU A 170 3.08 -13.63 1.42
CA LEU A 170 2.44 -13.67 2.74
C LEU A 170 2.63 -15.06 3.36
N LEU A 171 3.36 -15.12 4.47
CA LEU A 171 3.62 -16.35 5.22
C LEU A 171 2.62 -16.50 6.38
N VAL A 172 1.91 -17.61 6.45
CA VAL A 172 1.10 -17.95 7.63
C VAL A 172 1.97 -18.70 8.65
N HIS A 173 1.90 -18.25 9.90
CA HIS A 173 2.69 -18.81 11.00
C HIS A 173 1.86 -19.06 12.25
N HIS A 174 2.17 -20.14 12.98
CA HIS A 174 1.56 -20.45 14.25
C HIS A 174 2.34 -19.82 15.41
N LEU A 175 1.65 -19.01 16.21
CA LEU A 175 2.24 -18.41 17.41
C LEU A 175 2.48 -19.45 18.51
N ARG A 176 3.60 -19.34 19.23
CA ARG A 176 3.82 -20.11 20.45
C ARG A 176 2.90 -19.58 21.58
N LYS A 177 2.50 -20.49 22.47
CA LYS A 177 1.70 -20.17 23.67
C LYS A 177 2.57 -19.52 24.76
N GLN A 178 3.28 -18.46 24.48
CA GLN A 178 3.95 -17.69 25.53
C GLN A 178 3.07 -16.53 25.96
N GLY A 179 2.92 -16.34 27.28
CA GLY A 179 2.09 -15.31 27.88
C GLY A 179 2.75 -13.94 27.87
N ASP A 180 3.06 -13.42 26.67
CA ASP A 180 3.52 -12.05 26.50
C ASP A 180 2.32 -11.13 26.27
N GLY A 181 2.30 -9.98 26.95
CA GLY A 181 1.20 -9.02 26.84
C GLY A 181 1.10 -8.36 25.46
N ASP A 182 2.22 -8.29 24.72
CA ASP A 182 2.27 -7.73 23.37
C ASP A 182 2.08 -8.84 22.32
N PRO A 183 1.01 -8.77 21.47
CA PRO A 183 0.78 -9.74 20.43
C PRO A 183 1.94 -9.88 19.44
N LEU A 184 2.67 -8.80 19.14
CA LEU A 184 3.80 -8.80 18.20
C LEU A 184 4.98 -9.62 18.72
N ASN A 185 5.21 -9.63 20.04
CA ASN A 185 6.25 -10.45 20.66
C ASN A 185 5.97 -11.95 20.56
N LYS A 186 4.71 -12.35 20.33
CA LYS A 186 4.33 -13.77 20.15
C LYS A 186 4.82 -14.36 18.81
N ILE A 187 5.05 -13.54 17.77
CA ILE A 187 5.68 -13.97 16.50
C ILE A 187 7.16 -14.24 16.72
N SER A 188 7.79 -13.44 17.55
CA SER A 188 9.22 -13.42 17.75
C SER A 188 9.75 -14.55 18.63
N GLY A 189 9.29 -15.77 18.43
CA GLY A 189 9.97 -16.94 19.03
C GLY A 189 11.48 -16.98 18.70
N THR A 190 11.90 -16.22 17.69
CA THR A 190 13.28 -15.80 17.42
C THR A 190 13.24 -14.38 16.86
N THR A 191 13.97 -13.46 17.45
CA THR A 191 14.16 -12.05 16.99
C THR A 191 14.59 -11.93 15.53
N GLY A 192 15.02 -13.02 14.89
CA GLY A 192 15.45 -13.07 13.50
C GLY A 192 14.31 -13.01 12.48
N ILE A 193 13.14 -13.57 12.77
CA ILE A 193 12.03 -13.60 11.80
C ILE A 193 11.40 -12.21 11.67
N SER A 194 10.98 -11.60 12.78
CA SER A 194 10.28 -10.31 12.77
C SER A 194 11.13 -9.17 12.18
N GLY A 195 12.44 -9.17 12.45
CA GLY A 195 13.35 -8.13 11.93
C GLY A 195 13.54 -8.14 10.41
N ALA A 196 13.28 -9.27 9.75
CA ALA A 196 13.43 -9.41 8.30
C ALA A 196 12.13 -9.16 7.52
N MET A 197 10.97 -9.11 8.20
CA MET A 197 9.66 -8.88 7.57
C MET A 197 9.48 -7.41 7.18
N ASP A 198 8.80 -7.18 6.06
CA ASP A 198 8.36 -5.85 5.64
C ASP A 198 7.04 -5.47 6.31
N ALA A 199 6.14 -6.45 6.56
CA ALA A 199 4.95 -6.26 7.37
C ALA A 199 4.66 -7.47 8.27
N ILE A 200 4.06 -7.21 9.41
CA ILE A 200 3.71 -8.18 10.43
C ILE A 200 2.23 -8.01 10.77
N PHE A 201 1.48 -9.10 10.71
CA PHE A 201 0.08 -9.19 11.08
C PHE A 201 -0.09 -10.23 12.17
N VAL A 202 -0.82 -9.88 13.23
CA VAL A 202 -1.18 -10.82 14.30
C VAL A 202 -2.69 -10.85 14.45
N LEU A 203 -3.30 -11.99 14.12
CA LEU A 203 -4.70 -12.23 14.43
C LEU A 203 -4.80 -12.83 15.82
N ASP A 204 -5.37 -12.09 16.77
CA ASP A 204 -5.51 -12.50 18.17
C ASP A 204 -6.99 -12.52 18.60
N LYS A 205 -7.40 -13.60 19.24
CA LYS A 205 -8.75 -13.76 19.83
C LYS A 205 -8.66 -13.84 21.34
N SER A 206 -9.45 -13.04 22.03
CA SER A 206 -9.56 -13.07 23.49
C SER A 206 -9.98 -14.44 24.02
N LYS A 207 -10.87 -15.14 23.28
CA LYS A 207 -11.32 -16.52 23.56
C LYS A 207 -11.45 -17.29 22.24
N ARG A 208 -11.21 -18.62 22.27
CA ARG A 208 -11.28 -19.47 21.06
C ARG A 208 -12.64 -19.46 20.37
N ASN A 209 -13.72 -19.34 21.13
CA ASN A 209 -15.10 -19.30 20.64
C ASN A 209 -15.63 -17.87 20.38
N ALA A 210 -14.80 -16.83 20.55
CA ALA A 210 -15.18 -15.47 20.20
C ALA A 210 -15.39 -15.35 18.68
N ASP A 211 -16.43 -14.63 18.27
CA ASP A 211 -16.67 -14.30 16.87
C ASP A 211 -15.79 -13.09 16.44
N THR A 212 -15.24 -12.36 17.40
CA THR A 212 -14.36 -11.20 17.18
C THR A 212 -12.90 -11.55 17.40
N ALA A 213 -12.02 -10.84 16.70
CA ALA A 213 -10.58 -10.90 16.86
C ALA A 213 -10.00 -9.50 16.63
N THR A 214 -8.81 -9.24 17.16
CA THR A 214 -8.02 -8.07 16.79
C THR A 214 -6.96 -8.49 15.79
N LEU A 215 -6.88 -7.80 14.65
CA LEU A 215 -5.77 -7.90 13.71
C LEU A 215 -4.82 -6.73 13.99
N VAL A 216 -3.69 -7.02 14.62
CA VAL A 216 -2.63 -6.05 14.87
C VAL A 216 -1.69 -6.04 13.68
N CYS A 217 -1.41 -4.85 13.12
CA CYS A 217 -0.61 -4.67 11.93
C CYS A 217 0.54 -3.70 12.22
N THR A 218 1.75 -4.01 11.73
CA THR A 218 2.91 -3.11 11.77
C THR A 218 3.89 -3.46 10.64
N GLY A 219 4.70 -2.51 10.19
CA GLY A 219 5.68 -2.77 9.14
C GLY A 219 6.55 -1.57 8.81
N ARG A 220 7.40 -1.72 7.79
CA ARG A 220 8.30 -0.66 7.31
C ARG A 220 7.56 0.42 6.53
N ASP A 221 6.55 0.00 5.75
CA ASP A 221 5.78 0.86 4.83
C ASP A 221 4.32 0.99 5.27
N ILE A 222 3.94 0.42 6.42
CA ILE A 222 2.60 0.51 7.01
C ILE A 222 2.68 1.06 8.43
N GLU A 223 1.70 1.88 8.80
CA GLU A 223 1.59 2.38 10.17
C GLU A 223 1.09 1.28 11.12
N TYR A 224 1.49 1.39 12.40
CA TYR A 224 0.89 0.54 13.43
C TYR A 224 -0.60 0.80 13.52
N ARG A 225 -1.39 -0.29 13.46
CA ARG A 225 -2.85 -0.22 13.56
C ARG A 225 -3.42 -1.49 14.18
N GLU A 226 -4.53 -1.33 14.85
CA GLU A 226 -5.34 -2.40 15.39
C GLU A 226 -6.72 -2.36 14.72
N MET A 227 -7.08 -3.48 14.12
CA MET A 227 -8.36 -3.64 13.42
C MET A 227 -9.22 -4.64 14.19
N GLU A 228 -10.37 -4.20 14.70
CA GLU A 228 -11.34 -5.11 15.28
C GLU A 228 -12.09 -5.83 14.16
N MET A 229 -11.99 -7.15 14.16
CA MET A 229 -12.52 -8.02 13.12
C MET A 229 -13.62 -8.91 13.66
N LYS A 230 -14.66 -9.17 12.86
CA LYS A 230 -15.72 -10.13 13.16
C LYS A 230 -15.80 -11.21 12.09
N LEU A 231 -15.74 -12.48 12.52
CA LEU A 231 -15.90 -13.61 11.61
C LEU A 231 -17.39 -13.92 11.41
N SER A 232 -17.86 -13.80 10.18
CA SER A 232 -19.20 -14.28 9.81
C SER A 232 -19.27 -15.81 9.93
N LYS A 233 -20.30 -16.33 10.57
CA LYS A 233 -20.53 -17.79 10.70
C LYS A 233 -21.12 -18.40 9.43
N GLU A 234 -21.73 -17.58 8.58
CA GLU A 234 -22.41 -18.05 7.36
C GLU A 234 -21.42 -18.37 6.26
N ASN A 235 -20.49 -17.45 5.98
CA ASN A 235 -19.54 -17.56 4.87
C ASN A 235 -18.07 -17.56 5.31
N CYS A 236 -17.80 -17.56 6.63
CA CYS A 236 -16.45 -17.56 7.19
C CYS A 236 -15.54 -16.37 6.73
N VAL A 237 -16.16 -15.25 6.35
CA VAL A 237 -15.47 -14.01 5.96
C VAL A 237 -15.21 -13.14 7.19
N TRP A 238 -14.02 -12.57 7.26
CA TRP A 238 -13.67 -11.58 8.25
C TRP A 238 -14.13 -10.18 7.80
N THR A 239 -15.00 -9.55 8.57
CA THR A 239 -15.48 -8.18 8.34
C THR A 239 -14.84 -7.22 9.34
N LEU A 240 -14.49 -6.03 8.87
CA LEU A 240 -13.98 -4.95 9.71
C LEU A 240 -15.10 -4.35 10.56
N VAL A 241 -14.88 -4.25 11.88
CA VAL A 241 -15.79 -3.59 12.83
C VAL A 241 -15.28 -2.18 13.12
N SER A 242 -14.00 -2.05 13.45
CA SER A 242 -13.34 -0.76 13.71
C SER A 242 -11.87 -0.82 13.33
N ASP A 243 -11.27 0.34 13.09
CA ASP A 243 -9.88 0.52 12.74
C ASP A 243 -9.29 1.66 13.54
N SER A 244 -8.16 1.45 14.20
CA SER A 244 -7.49 2.49 14.99
C SER A 244 -7.01 3.67 14.13
N LEU A 245 -6.85 3.48 12.83
CA LEU A 245 -6.63 4.56 11.87
C LEU A 245 -7.99 5.03 11.34
N GLU A 246 -8.50 6.16 11.82
CA GLU A 246 -9.78 6.75 11.42
C GLU A 246 -9.85 7.06 9.91
N ASN A 247 -8.70 7.26 9.26
CA ASN A 247 -8.58 7.48 7.82
C ASN A 247 -7.29 6.83 7.27
N PRO A 248 -7.34 5.56 6.82
CA PRO A 248 -6.17 4.88 6.25
C PRO A 248 -5.73 5.45 4.88
N GLN A 249 -6.51 6.35 4.27
CA GLN A 249 -6.10 7.04 3.06
C GLN A 249 -5.17 8.20 3.43
N MET A 250 -4.01 8.23 2.82
CA MET A 250 -3.08 9.34 2.95
C MET A 250 -3.72 10.62 2.39
N ILE A 251 -4.20 11.49 3.28
CA ILE A 251 -4.68 12.82 2.90
C ILE A 251 -3.45 13.66 2.60
N LEU A 252 -3.41 14.28 1.41
CA LEU A 252 -2.37 15.26 1.08
C LEU A 252 -2.35 16.39 2.13
N PRO A 253 -1.18 16.80 2.63
CA PRO A 253 -1.08 18.00 3.46
C PRO A 253 -1.68 19.23 2.77
N ASP A 254 -2.20 20.17 3.54
CA ASP A 254 -2.84 21.39 3.02
C ASP A 254 -1.96 22.13 2.00
N GLU A 255 -0.63 22.14 2.18
CA GLU A 255 0.31 22.71 1.25
C GLU A 255 0.35 21.99 -0.09
N MET A 256 0.20 20.67 -0.08
CA MET A 256 0.18 19.87 -1.31
C MET A 256 -1.17 19.95 -2.02
N VAL A 257 -2.27 20.06 -1.29
CA VAL A 257 -3.61 20.37 -1.85
C VAL A 257 -3.54 21.75 -2.53
N SER A 258 -3.00 22.76 -1.85
CA SER A 258 -2.81 24.10 -2.40
C SER A 258 -1.92 24.09 -3.64
N LEU A 259 -0.86 23.25 -3.67
CA LEU A 259 0.00 23.10 -4.84
C LEU A 259 -0.77 22.50 -6.03
N VAL A 260 -1.61 21.49 -5.80
CA VAL A 260 -2.47 20.92 -6.86
C VAL A 260 -3.42 21.99 -7.42
N GLU A 261 -4.03 22.82 -6.56
CA GLU A 261 -4.90 23.91 -6.99
C GLU A 261 -4.17 24.96 -7.79
N LEU A 262 -2.96 25.36 -7.34
CA LEU A 262 -2.11 26.30 -8.07
C LEU A 262 -1.79 25.78 -9.47
N MET A 263 -1.37 24.51 -9.56
CA MET A 263 -0.99 23.91 -10.83
C MET A 263 -2.19 23.63 -11.75
N LYS A 264 -3.38 23.37 -11.19
CA LYS A 264 -4.63 23.33 -11.97
C LYS A 264 -4.90 24.64 -12.70
N ALA A 265 -4.62 25.77 -12.04
CA ALA A 265 -4.81 27.10 -12.62
C ALA A 265 -3.68 27.44 -13.60
N GLN A 266 -2.43 27.18 -13.25
CA GLN A 266 -1.24 27.65 -13.97
C GLN A 266 -0.82 26.71 -15.11
N LYS A 267 -1.18 25.42 -15.04
CA LYS A 267 -0.89 24.34 -15.99
C LYS A 267 0.58 23.95 -16.10
N PHE A 268 1.49 24.90 -16.14
CA PHE A 268 2.91 24.64 -16.29
C PHE A 268 3.76 25.71 -15.56
N PHE A 269 4.86 25.26 -14.94
CA PHE A 269 5.91 26.11 -14.39
C PHE A 269 7.29 25.54 -14.75
N SER A 270 8.22 26.44 -15.08
CA SER A 270 9.64 26.10 -15.28
C SER A 270 10.49 27.20 -14.67
N GLY A 271 11.37 26.83 -13.72
CA GLY A 271 12.20 27.78 -12.99
C GLY A 271 12.97 27.09 -11.86
N THR A 272 13.58 27.86 -10.99
CA THR A 272 14.26 27.34 -9.80
C THR A 272 13.26 26.97 -8.72
N ASN A 273 13.66 26.06 -7.79
CA ASN A 273 12.81 25.75 -6.63
C ASN A 273 12.54 26.99 -5.76
N SER A 274 13.46 27.98 -5.72
CA SER A 274 13.27 29.24 -4.99
C SER A 274 12.16 30.08 -5.62
N GLU A 275 12.21 30.29 -6.92
CA GLU A 275 11.17 31.03 -7.66
C GLU A 275 9.79 30.37 -7.52
N PHE A 276 9.72 29.05 -7.62
CA PHE A 276 8.44 28.36 -7.42
C PHE A 276 7.91 28.49 -5.98
N THR A 277 8.80 28.40 -5.00
CA THR A 277 8.42 28.56 -3.59
C THR A 277 7.96 29.98 -3.29
N GLU A 278 8.59 30.99 -3.86
CA GLU A 278 8.19 32.41 -3.74
C GLU A 278 6.81 32.64 -4.38
N LEU A 279 6.58 32.09 -5.57
CA LEU A 279 5.28 32.10 -6.23
C LEU A 279 4.19 31.50 -5.33
N PHE A 280 4.44 30.30 -4.79
CA PHE A 280 3.52 29.60 -3.91
C PHE A 280 3.25 30.38 -2.62
N ASN A 281 4.32 30.87 -1.96
CA ASN A 281 4.20 31.63 -0.72
C ASN A 281 3.41 32.92 -0.94
N SER A 282 3.65 33.61 -2.05
CA SER A 282 2.96 34.88 -2.40
C SER A 282 1.47 34.60 -2.64
N HIS A 283 1.13 33.49 -3.31
CA HIS A 283 -0.24 33.16 -3.65
C HIS A 283 -1.09 32.76 -2.44
N TYR A 284 -0.50 32.00 -1.50
CA TYR A 284 -1.21 31.45 -0.34
C TYR A 284 -0.85 32.11 1.00
N GLY A 285 -0.02 33.16 1.01
CA GLY A 285 0.40 33.82 2.24
C GLY A 285 1.25 32.95 3.17
N LYS A 286 1.91 31.91 2.63
CA LYS A 286 2.75 30.97 3.39
C LYS A 286 4.18 31.50 3.53
N ARG A 287 5.00 30.86 4.37
CA ARG A 287 6.42 31.20 4.60
C ARG A 287 7.30 29.95 4.57
N LEU A 288 7.17 29.15 3.52
CA LEU A 288 7.97 27.94 3.35
C LEU A 288 9.36 28.30 2.79
N SER A 289 10.40 27.56 3.22
CA SER A 289 11.70 27.64 2.56
C SER A 289 11.72 26.76 1.30
N ALA A 290 12.50 27.14 0.29
CA ALA A 290 12.64 26.33 -0.94
C ALA A 290 13.11 24.89 -0.66
N LYS A 291 13.98 24.72 0.34
CA LYS A 291 14.44 23.39 0.78
C LYS A 291 13.29 22.54 1.35
N SER A 292 12.54 23.11 2.28
CA SER A 292 11.40 22.44 2.93
C SER A 292 10.31 22.10 1.91
N PHE A 293 10.00 23.02 1.01
CA PHE A 293 8.98 22.83 -0.02
C PHE A 293 9.38 21.73 -1.03
N LYS A 294 10.64 21.77 -1.52
CA LYS A 294 11.17 20.68 -2.38
C LYS A 294 11.11 19.32 -1.68
N GLN A 295 11.49 19.23 -0.40
CA GLN A 295 11.42 17.97 0.37
C GLN A 295 9.97 17.46 0.47
N MET A 296 9.00 18.36 0.71
CA MET A 296 7.59 18.03 0.77
C MET A 296 7.08 17.54 -0.60
N MET A 297 7.40 18.23 -1.70
CA MET A 297 7.05 17.78 -3.05
C MET A 297 7.63 16.38 -3.35
N ASN A 298 8.91 16.15 -3.04
CA ASN A 298 9.54 14.84 -3.26
C ASN A 298 8.87 13.74 -2.42
N ARG A 299 8.54 14.02 -1.15
CA ARG A 299 7.86 13.07 -0.26
C ARG A 299 6.48 12.68 -0.77
N TRP A 300 5.76 13.63 -1.37
CA TRP A 300 4.39 13.42 -1.83
C TRP A 300 4.27 13.27 -3.35
N ARG A 301 5.38 12.99 -4.04
CA ARG A 301 5.46 12.94 -5.51
C ARG A 301 4.36 12.11 -6.15
N TYR A 302 4.16 10.88 -5.67
CA TYR A 302 3.20 9.94 -6.25
C TYR A 302 1.75 10.37 -6.00
N SER A 303 1.46 10.83 -4.80
CA SER A 303 0.13 11.39 -4.53
C SER A 303 -0.14 12.65 -5.34
N LEU A 304 0.86 13.48 -5.62
CA LEU A 304 0.74 14.60 -6.54
C LEU A 304 0.48 14.13 -7.98
N GLU A 305 1.16 13.08 -8.45
CA GLU A 305 0.92 12.46 -9.76
C GLU A 305 -0.50 11.89 -9.88
N GLU A 306 -1.03 11.22 -8.85
CA GLU A 306 -2.42 10.77 -8.76
C GLU A 306 -3.42 11.94 -8.89
N HIS A 307 -3.02 13.15 -8.48
CA HIS A 307 -3.80 14.38 -8.61
C HIS A 307 -3.45 15.21 -9.86
N GLY A 308 -2.72 14.62 -10.82
CA GLY A 308 -2.40 15.23 -12.11
C GLY A 308 -1.19 16.17 -12.10
N VAL A 309 -0.47 16.30 -11.01
CA VAL A 309 0.74 17.15 -10.92
C VAL A 309 1.98 16.28 -11.10
N GLN A 310 2.75 16.56 -12.16
CA GLN A 310 4.04 15.91 -12.43
C GLN A 310 5.16 16.94 -12.34
N PHE A 311 6.34 16.54 -11.86
CA PHE A 311 7.51 17.41 -11.84
C PHE A 311 8.81 16.66 -12.09
N THR A 312 9.74 17.32 -12.76
CA THR A 312 11.08 16.83 -13.06
C THR A 312 12.13 17.88 -12.69
N ASN A 313 13.26 17.40 -12.18
CA ASN A 313 14.41 18.27 -11.90
C ASN A 313 15.41 18.15 -13.05
N ARG A 314 15.93 19.29 -13.52
CA ARG A 314 16.98 19.34 -14.56
C ARG A 314 18.07 20.37 -14.20
N ARG A 315 19.23 20.23 -14.82
CA ARG A 315 20.30 21.25 -14.75
C ARG A 315 20.41 21.98 -16.08
N SER A 316 20.48 23.29 -16.01
CA SER A 316 20.76 24.17 -17.17
C SER A 316 21.65 25.32 -16.74
N ASN A 317 22.76 25.55 -17.46
CA ASN A 317 23.71 26.61 -17.18
C ASN A 317 24.21 26.64 -15.73
N GLY A 318 24.46 25.47 -15.12
CA GLY A 318 24.93 25.37 -13.73
C GLY A 318 23.84 25.57 -12.67
N GLN A 319 22.63 25.93 -13.05
CA GLN A 319 21.48 26.09 -12.16
C GLN A 319 20.59 24.84 -12.14
N ARG A 320 19.98 24.57 -11.00
CA ARG A 320 18.97 23.52 -10.82
C ARG A 320 17.60 24.10 -11.07
N LEU A 321 16.92 23.57 -12.06
CA LEU A 321 15.56 23.94 -12.43
C LEU A 321 14.59 22.81 -12.11
N VAL A 322 13.35 23.16 -11.84
CA VAL A 322 12.21 22.25 -11.74
C VAL A 322 11.19 22.63 -12.81
N ASP A 323 10.74 21.64 -13.55
CA ASP A 323 9.62 21.76 -14.49
C ASP A 323 8.41 21.03 -13.84
N ILE A 324 7.31 21.75 -13.65
CA ILE A 324 6.09 21.23 -13.02
C ILE A 324 4.95 21.40 -14.01
N SER A 325 4.21 20.32 -14.26
CA SER A 325 3.06 20.32 -15.18
C SER A 325 1.82 19.75 -14.51
N TYR A 326 0.67 20.20 -14.96
CA TYR A 326 -0.63 19.64 -14.60
C TYR A 326 -1.31 19.08 -15.85
N SER A 327 -1.61 17.76 -15.81
CA SER A 327 -2.38 17.08 -16.85
C SER A 327 -3.35 16.11 -16.17
N PHE A 328 -4.63 16.25 -16.48
CA PHE A 328 -5.68 15.30 -16.11
C PHE A 328 -6.54 15.07 -17.35
N ASP A 329 -6.74 13.82 -17.75
CA ASP A 329 -7.75 13.49 -18.75
C ASP A 329 -9.15 13.53 -18.18
N CYS A 330 -10.13 13.87 -19.01
CA CYS A 330 -11.54 13.97 -18.62
C CYS A 330 -12.13 12.63 -18.13
N ASP A 331 -11.41 11.52 -18.29
CA ASP A 331 -11.79 10.16 -17.85
C ASP A 331 -11.10 9.71 -16.54
N GLY A 332 -10.36 10.59 -15.85
CA GLY A 332 -9.83 10.34 -14.50
C GLY A 332 -8.55 9.48 -14.43
N SER A 333 -7.85 9.21 -15.53
CA SER A 333 -6.55 8.56 -15.56
C SER A 333 -5.43 9.52 -15.96
N ALA A 334 -4.26 9.42 -15.30
CA ALA A 334 -3.10 10.24 -15.61
C ALA A 334 -2.42 9.80 -16.91
N VAL A 335 -2.16 10.73 -17.84
CA VAL A 335 -1.46 10.45 -19.10
C VAL A 335 0.05 10.51 -18.90
N SER A 336 0.72 9.40 -19.14
CA SER A 336 2.18 9.35 -19.30
C SER A 336 2.50 9.58 -20.78
N ASP A 337 2.94 10.75 -21.14
CA ASP A 337 3.74 11.16 -22.30
C ASP A 337 3.30 12.52 -22.88
N VAL A 338 3.87 13.60 -22.33
CA VAL A 338 3.87 14.88 -23.03
C VAL A 338 5.21 15.03 -23.76
N LYS A 339 5.20 14.93 -25.09
CA LYS A 339 6.32 15.36 -25.93
C LYS A 339 6.58 16.84 -25.71
N ILE A 340 7.80 17.16 -25.28
CA ILE A 340 8.28 18.53 -25.12
C ILE A 340 8.33 19.17 -26.50
N LEU A 341 7.44 20.11 -26.77
CA LEU A 341 7.53 21.03 -27.89
C LEU A 341 8.26 22.31 -27.44
N ASP A 342 9.26 22.68 -28.20
CA ASP A 342 10.10 23.86 -28.00
C ASP A 342 9.30 25.15 -27.79
N SER A 343 9.59 25.83 -26.70
CA SER A 343 8.93 27.05 -26.27
C SER A 343 9.55 28.29 -26.93
N LYS A 344 8.84 28.91 -27.85
CA LYS A 344 8.91 30.32 -28.12
C LYS A 344 7.52 30.86 -28.46
N SER A 345 6.77 31.27 -27.45
CA SER A 345 5.76 32.33 -27.59
C SER A 345 5.22 32.73 -26.19
N CYS A 346 5.36 33.98 -25.90
CA CYS A 346 4.84 34.64 -24.70
C CYS A 346 3.30 34.67 -24.72
N VAL A 347 2.68 34.45 -23.56
CA VAL A 347 1.23 34.59 -23.34
C VAL A 347 1.03 35.67 -22.26
N PRO A 348 0.02 36.54 -22.40
CA PRO A 348 -0.14 37.74 -21.55
C PRO A 348 -0.71 37.38 -20.17
N VAL A 349 -0.23 38.18 -19.18
CA VAL A 349 -0.67 38.15 -17.78
C VAL A 349 -2.16 38.50 -17.69
N VAL A 350 -2.97 37.62 -17.16
CA VAL A 350 -4.37 37.92 -16.76
C VAL A 350 -4.34 38.35 -15.30
N THR A 351 -4.69 39.57 -15.02
CA THR A 351 -4.86 40.15 -13.68
C THR A 351 -6.12 39.61 -13.06
N CYS A 352 -6.03 38.94 -11.89
CA CYS A 352 -7.15 38.46 -11.11
C CYS A 352 -7.76 39.55 -10.24
N ALA A 353 -9.08 39.60 -10.15
CA ALA A 353 -9.89 40.49 -9.35
C ALA A 353 -9.80 40.21 -7.83
N PRO A 354 -10.03 41.20 -6.95
CA PRO A 354 -9.77 41.11 -5.52
C PRO A 354 -10.78 40.28 -4.73
N VAL A 355 -10.31 39.78 -3.60
CA VAL A 355 -10.85 38.76 -2.69
C VAL A 355 -12.21 39.06 -2.03
N SER A 356 -12.85 40.19 -2.30
CA SER A 356 -14.07 40.63 -1.59
C SER A 356 -15.39 39.92 -1.97
N GLU A 357 -15.42 39.13 -3.03
CA GLU A 357 -16.65 38.42 -3.45
C GLU A 357 -16.81 36.98 -2.94
N ARG A 358 -15.78 36.39 -2.32
CA ARG A 358 -15.84 34.98 -1.82
C ARG A 358 -16.53 34.81 -0.47
N VAL A 359 -16.68 35.87 0.33
CA VAL A 359 -17.36 35.79 1.65
C VAL A 359 -18.87 35.65 1.49
N ALA A 360 -19.44 36.19 0.43
CA ALA A 360 -20.90 36.19 0.20
C ALA A 360 -21.46 34.81 -0.24
N LEU A 361 -20.61 33.90 -0.78
CA LEU A 361 -21.05 32.55 -1.21
C LEU A 361 -21.03 31.53 -0.09
N SER A 362 -20.16 31.67 0.90
CA SER A 362 -20.10 30.76 2.05
C SER A 362 -21.27 30.98 3.03
N GLU A 363 -21.75 32.20 3.16
CA GLU A 363 -22.92 32.51 4.01
C GLU A 363 -24.25 32.02 3.41
N ARG A 364 -24.42 32.03 2.08
CA ARG A 364 -25.60 31.49 1.41
C ARG A 364 -25.74 29.97 1.51
N PHE A 365 -24.60 29.22 1.56
CA PHE A 365 -24.65 27.79 1.77
C PHE A 365 -25.00 27.41 3.21
N ALA A 366 -24.57 28.20 4.20
CA ALA A 366 -24.88 27.97 5.60
C ALA A 366 -26.36 28.22 5.95
N GLU A 367 -27.02 29.14 5.28
CA GLU A 367 -28.46 29.42 5.46
C GLU A 367 -29.33 28.35 4.80
N SER A 368 -28.96 27.83 3.64
CA SER A 368 -29.71 26.75 2.97
C SER A 368 -29.75 25.47 3.81
N THR A 369 -28.65 25.14 4.49
CA THR A 369 -28.57 23.94 5.34
C THR A 369 -29.34 24.11 6.66
N ARG A 370 -29.51 25.33 7.16
CA ARG A 370 -30.33 25.62 8.36
C ARG A 370 -31.84 25.60 8.09
N GLN A 371 -32.28 25.88 6.88
CA GLN A 371 -33.70 25.79 6.50
C GLN A 371 -34.13 24.34 6.27
N GLN A 372 -33.30 23.47 5.72
CA GLN A 372 -33.62 22.05 5.55
C GLN A 372 -33.73 21.28 6.87
N ASN A 373 -32.98 21.68 7.90
CA ASN A 373 -33.05 21.05 9.24
C ASN A 373 -34.23 21.57 10.12
N ARG A 374 -34.94 22.63 9.71
CA ARG A 374 -36.15 23.11 10.43
C ARG A 374 -37.43 22.43 9.96
N THR A 375 -37.50 21.92 8.73
CA THR A 375 -38.66 21.20 8.21
C THR A 375 -38.74 19.74 8.60
N ALA A 376 -37.63 19.15 9.08
CA ALA A 376 -37.59 17.74 9.53
C ALA A 376 -38.02 17.54 11.00
N LYS A 377 -38.35 18.57 11.76
CA LYS A 377 -38.72 18.48 13.20
C LYS A 377 -40.20 18.67 13.52
N PHE A 378 -41.10 18.74 12.52
CA PHE A 378 -42.53 18.93 12.74
C PHE A 378 -43.39 17.87 12.01
N GLY A 379 -43.06 16.61 12.13
CA GLY A 379 -43.82 15.52 11.52
C GLY A 379 -43.87 14.25 12.37
N ASP A 380 -44.10 14.34 13.67
CA ASP A 380 -44.48 13.18 14.45
C ASP A 380 -45.19 13.57 15.75
N ARG A 381 -46.47 13.87 15.62
CA ARG A 381 -47.52 13.78 16.68
C ARG A 381 -48.88 13.83 16.02
N ARG A 382 -49.36 12.64 15.66
CA ARG A 382 -50.82 12.25 15.82
C ARG A 382 -50.94 10.74 15.61
#